data_256b0b75360c76ebbec42115611b5d46
#
_entry.id   256b0b75360c76ebbec42115611b5d46
#
_cell.length_a   1.000
_cell.length_b   1.000
_cell.length_c   1.000
_cell.angle_alpha   90.00
_cell.angle_beta   90.00
_cell.angle_gamma   90.00
#
_symmetry.space_group_name_H-M   'P 1'
#
loop_
_entity.id
_entity.type
_entity.pdbx_description
1 polymer ?
#
loop_
_entity_poly.entity_id
_entity_poly.type
_entity_poly.pdbx_seq_one_letter_code
_entity_poly.pdbx_strand_id
1 'polypeptide(L)'
;VSRGLGDVYKRQHVDHGKTTLLDSIRASKHKIVATEVGGITQSIGAYTVYLDNKNEKKIVFVDTPGHEAFTEMRARGAKATDIAILVVAADDGIMPQTIEAINHAKAAEVPIIVAVNKCDKPGANPDKVLQQLTEHGLVPEAWGGETITVNVSALQGTGIDELLEYILLVAEVQDLKANPKAEASGVVIEANLDKGKGPVATLLVQNGTLRTGNCIVVGTACGRVRALLSDSGERIVKAEPSTPVEVLGLTEVPNAGDFFEVVKNEKEMKAIIEKRKEKERNKRLDAMLPAHMRREAGDAEGDVPQLNLIIKANTHGSAEAVSQAIAQFESKEIVTKIIHVGVGDISEADVMLASASNALILGFTVKEDSNALAAAEREGVTIKKYDIIYQILEDIEKTMISLLSPEVKEITTGQVEIRQIFTIGKIQKIAGCYVTEGKINRNDTATIYRDGKEIFKGAVDQLKRFKDDVKEVAQGFECGLSFVKFNDIQEGDIVKFTTKQEIERSELE
;
A
#
# COMPACT_ATOMS: atom_id res chain seq x y z
N VAL A 1 23.31 -17.30 4.14
CA VAL A 1 22.06 -17.50 3.40
C VAL A 1 21.16 -16.32 3.73
N SER A 2 21.22 -15.27 2.91
CA SER A 2 20.34 -14.11 3.01
C SER A 2 18.93 -14.55 2.59
N ARG A 3 17.98 -14.50 3.52
CA ARG A 3 16.56 -14.61 3.21
C ARG A 3 16.11 -13.23 2.75
N GLY A 4 15.94 -13.06 1.44
CA GLY A 4 15.45 -11.82 0.85
C GLY A 4 14.06 -11.46 1.37
N LEU A 5 13.80 -10.16 1.53
CA LEU A 5 12.52 -9.56 1.94
C LEU A 5 11.32 -10.00 1.06
N GLY A 6 11.55 -10.48 -0.16
CA GLY A 6 10.52 -11.02 -1.05
C GLY A 6 9.71 -12.20 -0.50
N ASP A 7 10.23 -12.95 0.48
CA ASP A 7 9.51 -14.04 1.13
C ASP A 7 8.57 -13.59 2.25
N VAL A 8 8.76 -12.39 2.80
CA VAL A 8 7.91 -11.84 3.88
C VAL A 8 6.58 -11.37 3.32
N TYR A 9 6.55 -10.75 2.14
CA TYR A 9 5.32 -10.26 1.51
C TYR A 9 4.41 -11.39 0.98
N LYS A 10 4.96 -12.51 0.52
CA LYS A 10 4.16 -13.66 0.05
C LYS A 10 3.39 -14.40 1.16
N ARG A 11 3.73 -14.19 2.44
CA ARG A 11 3.06 -14.83 3.58
C ARG A 11 1.94 -14.00 4.23
N GLN A 12 1.69 -12.77 3.76
CA GLN A 12 0.68 -11.88 4.35
C GLN A 12 -0.72 -11.99 3.74
N HIS A 13 -1.05 -13.09 3.08
CA HIS A 13 -2.42 -13.35 2.62
C HIS A 13 -3.28 -13.76 3.82
N VAL A 14 -3.89 -12.77 4.49
CA VAL A 14 -4.83 -13.03 5.57
C VAL A 14 -6.21 -13.21 4.97
N ASP A 15 -6.48 -14.37 4.44
CA ASP A 15 -7.82 -14.79 4.05
C ASP A 15 -8.51 -15.48 5.25
N HIS A 16 -9.08 -14.68 6.16
CA HIS A 16 -9.91 -15.19 7.25
C HIS A 16 -11.34 -15.53 6.79
N GLY A 17 -11.67 -15.30 5.50
CA GLY A 17 -12.97 -15.62 4.92
C GLY A 17 -14.07 -14.63 5.26
N LYS A 18 -13.77 -13.34 5.47
CA LYS A 18 -14.77 -12.28 5.74
C LYS A 18 -15.81 -12.17 4.65
N THR A 19 -15.38 -11.94 3.41
CA THR A 19 -16.28 -11.80 2.25
C THR A 19 -17.00 -13.11 1.94
N THR A 20 -16.35 -14.27 2.16
CA THR A 20 -17.01 -15.59 2.05
C THR A 20 -18.11 -15.77 3.09
N LEU A 21 -17.88 -15.31 4.33
CA LEU A 21 -18.88 -15.34 5.38
C LEU A 21 -20.08 -14.45 5.01
N LEU A 22 -19.83 -13.26 4.51
CA LEU A 22 -20.88 -12.34 4.04
C LEU A 22 -21.67 -12.93 2.87
N ASP A 23 -21.02 -13.56 1.90
CA ASP A 23 -21.70 -14.26 0.79
C ASP A 23 -22.58 -15.38 1.29
N SER A 24 -22.15 -16.12 2.32
CA SER A 24 -22.95 -17.20 2.94
C SER A 24 -24.14 -16.64 3.71
N ILE A 25 -24.00 -15.53 4.42
CA ILE A 25 -25.10 -14.84 5.13
C ILE A 25 -26.14 -14.31 4.13
N ARG A 26 -25.70 -13.76 3.00
CA ARG A 26 -26.61 -13.24 1.96
C ARG A 26 -27.39 -14.31 1.22
N ALA A 27 -26.89 -15.56 1.21
CA ALA A 27 -27.46 -16.69 0.45
C ALA A 27 -27.78 -16.33 -1.02
N SER A 28 -27.06 -15.36 -1.58
CA SER A 28 -27.33 -14.76 -2.88
C SER A 28 -26.79 -15.61 -4.03
N LYS A 29 -27.46 -15.58 -5.20
CA LYS A 29 -26.98 -16.24 -6.43
C LYS A 29 -25.70 -15.60 -6.98
N HIS A 30 -25.45 -14.33 -6.65
CA HIS A 30 -24.26 -13.58 -7.08
C HIS A 30 -23.31 -13.46 -5.90
N LYS A 31 -22.25 -14.26 -5.92
CA LYS A 31 -21.19 -14.23 -4.91
C LYS A 31 -20.28 -13.03 -5.15
N ILE A 32 -20.04 -12.23 -4.12
CA ILE A 32 -19.15 -11.06 -4.15
C ILE A 32 -17.71 -11.51 -4.43
N VAL A 33 -17.25 -12.54 -3.73
CA VAL A 33 -15.91 -13.13 -3.89
C VAL A 33 -15.59 -13.47 -5.37
N ALA A 34 -16.58 -13.90 -6.14
CA ALA A 34 -16.38 -14.24 -7.55
C ALA A 34 -16.22 -13.02 -8.47
N THR A 35 -16.62 -11.83 -8.03
CA THR A 35 -16.52 -10.58 -8.79
C THR A 35 -15.31 -9.73 -8.42
N GLU A 36 -14.67 -10.02 -7.29
CA GLU A 36 -13.49 -9.30 -6.84
C GLU A 36 -12.21 -9.78 -7.52
N VAL A 37 -11.42 -8.83 -8.03
CA VAL A 37 -10.15 -9.13 -8.68
C VAL A 37 -9.14 -9.66 -7.66
N GLY A 38 -8.56 -10.82 -7.93
CA GLY A 38 -7.65 -11.50 -7.00
C GLY A 38 -8.33 -12.18 -5.82
N GLY A 39 -9.68 -12.19 -5.74
CA GLY A 39 -10.45 -12.80 -4.64
C GLY A 39 -10.30 -12.09 -3.30
N ILE A 40 -9.89 -10.82 -3.30
CA ILE A 40 -9.71 -9.98 -2.09
C ILE A 40 -10.57 -8.72 -2.19
N THR A 41 -11.16 -8.33 -1.06
CA THR A 41 -11.92 -7.08 -0.95
C THR A 41 -10.97 -5.90 -0.92
N GLN A 42 -11.13 -4.95 -1.85
CA GLN A 42 -10.29 -3.75 -1.99
C GLN A 42 -11.10 -2.44 -1.92
N SER A 43 -12.42 -2.51 -1.76
CA SER A 43 -13.32 -1.37 -1.58
C SER A 43 -14.29 -1.66 -0.44
N ILE A 44 -14.88 -0.60 0.15
CA ILE A 44 -15.92 -0.80 1.16
C ILE A 44 -17.25 -1.07 0.47
N GLY A 45 -17.90 -2.19 0.82
CA GLY A 45 -19.25 -2.51 0.39
C GLY A 45 -20.25 -2.43 1.54
N ALA A 46 -21.47 -1.98 1.26
CA ALA A 46 -22.56 -2.00 2.23
C ALA A 46 -23.74 -2.78 1.65
N TYR A 47 -24.21 -3.79 2.38
CA TYR A 47 -25.17 -4.76 1.88
C TYR A 47 -26.30 -5.00 2.88
N THR A 48 -27.53 -5.05 2.40
CA THR A 48 -28.71 -5.32 3.21
C THR A 48 -29.07 -6.80 3.19
N VAL A 49 -29.21 -7.40 4.36
CA VAL A 49 -29.68 -8.78 4.54
C VAL A 49 -31.01 -8.77 5.27
N TYR A 50 -32.01 -9.42 4.69
CA TYR A 50 -33.33 -9.59 5.30
C TYR A 50 -33.39 -10.96 5.97
N LEU A 51 -33.78 -10.97 7.25
CA LEU A 51 -33.81 -12.18 8.09
C LEU A 51 -35.16 -12.90 8.06
N ASP A 52 -36.17 -12.22 7.57
CA ASP A 52 -37.53 -12.77 7.50
C ASP A 52 -38.14 -12.59 6.11
N ASN A 53 -39.12 -13.43 5.79
CA ASN A 53 -39.82 -13.41 4.52
C ASN A 53 -40.74 -12.18 4.36
N LYS A 54 -40.95 -11.40 5.44
CA LYS A 54 -41.79 -10.19 5.42
C LYS A 54 -40.98 -8.92 5.27
N ASN A 55 -39.62 -9.03 5.21
CA ASN A 55 -38.68 -7.92 5.16
C ASN A 55 -38.83 -6.92 6.34
N GLU A 56 -39.32 -7.38 7.48
CA GLU A 56 -39.50 -6.57 8.69
C GLU A 56 -38.19 -6.44 9.48
N LYS A 57 -37.37 -7.51 9.50
CA LYS A 57 -36.06 -7.52 10.16
C LYS A 57 -34.94 -7.52 9.11
N LYS A 58 -34.12 -6.48 9.15
CA LYS A 58 -32.97 -6.32 8.25
C LYS A 58 -31.73 -6.00 9.06
N ILE A 59 -30.58 -6.50 8.59
CA ILE A 59 -29.25 -6.12 9.06
C ILE A 59 -28.49 -5.56 7.87
N VAL A 60 -27.72 -4.48 8.08
CA VAL A 60 -26.83 -3.94 7.08
C VAL A 60 -25.39 -4.30 7.46
N PHE A 61 -24.71 -5.01 6.59
CA PHE A 61 -23.32 -5.35 6.71
C PHE A 61 -22.47 -4.37 5.91
N VAL A 62 -21.42 -3.85 6.57
CA VAL A 62 -20.39 -3.03 5.92
C VAL A 62 -19.13 -3.88 5.85
N ASP A 63 -18.78 -4.33 4.65
CA ASP A 63 -17.56 -5.12 4.42
C ASP A 63 -16.37 -4.19 4.23
N THR A 64 -15.30 -4.46 4.96
CA THR A 64 -14.06 -3.67 4.92
C THR A 64 -12.89 -4.52 4.47
N PRO A 65 -11.98 -3.98 3.64
CA PRO A 65 -10.77 -4.69 3.23
C PRO A 65 -9.92 -5.15 4.42
N GLY A 66 -9.36 -6.37 4.31
CA GLY A 66 -8.55 -6.97 5.37
C GLY A 66 -7.10 -6.55 5.39
N HIS A 67 -6.60 -6.00 4.28
CA HIS A 67 -5.19 -5.70 4.10
C HIS A 67 -4.76 -4.42 4.84
N GLU A 68 -3.52 -4.40 5.33
CA GLU A 68 -2.88 -3.31 6.08
C GLU A 68 -3.01 -1.95 5.39
N ALA A 69 -2.82 -1.88 4.09
CA ALA A 69 -2.97 -0.65 3.31
C ALA A 69 -4.32 0.07 3.46
N PHE A 70 -5.37 -0.62 3.94
CA PHE A 70 -6.72 -0.10 4.07
C PHE A 70 -7.12 0.26 5.50
N THR A 71 -6.17 0.70 6.34
CA THR A 71 -6.38 1.08 7.75
C THR A 71 -7.48 2.11 7.94
N GLU A 72 -7.50 3.18 7.13
CA GLU A 72 -8.52 4.22 7.23
C GLU A 72 -9.92 3.72 6.84
N MET A 73 -10.01 2.79 5.88
CA MET A 73 -11.28 2.17 5.54
C MET A 73 -11.84 1.34 6.71
N ARG A 74 -11.00 0.61 7.46
CA ARG A 74 -11.41 -0.13 8.67
C ARG A 74 -11.86 0.82 9.78
N ALA A 75 -11.11 1.88 10.04
CA ALA A 75 -11.48 2.91 11.01
C ALA A 75 -12.82 3.58 10.68
N ARG A 76 -13.06 3.84 9.40
CA ARG A 76 -14.30 4.40 8.87
C ARG A 76 -15.47 3.43 9.04
N GLY A 77 -15.29 2.16 8.66
CA GLY A 77 -16.27 1.11 8.86
C GLY A 77 -16.69 1.00 10.33
N ALA A 78 -15.72 0.94 11.25
CA ALA A 78 -15.99 0.86 12.68
C ALA A 78 -16.79 2.06 13.22
N LYS A 79 -16.48 3.30 12.74
CA LYS A 79 -17.22 4.52 13.16
C LYS A 79 -18.61 4.64 12.56
N ALA A 80 -18.86 3.98 11.43
CA ALA A 80 -20.13 4.05 10.72
C ALA A 80 -21.16 3.02 11.22
N THR A 81 -20.72 2.00 11.97
CA THR A 81 -21.49 0.81 12.37
C THR A 81 -21.76 0.78 13.87
N ASP A 82 -22.80 0.05 14.26
CA ASP A 82 -23.23 -0.11 15.66
C ASP A 82 -22.60 -1.34 16.33
N ILE A 83 -22.22 -2.37 15.57
CA ILE A 83 -21.63 -3.63 16.02
C ILE A 83 -20.49 -4.02 15.09
N ALA A 84 -19.38 -4.46 15.63
CA ALA A 84 -18.24 -4.99 14.89
C ALA A 84 -18.18 -6.52 14.94
N ILE A 85 -18.09 -7.18 13.79
CA ILE A 85 -17.86 -8.62 13.71
C ILE A 85 -16.40 -8.85 13.36
N LEU A 86 -15.65 -9.41 14.31
CA LEU A 86 -14.25 -9.78 14.10
C LEU A 86 -14.17 -11.22 13.59
N VAL A 87 -13.78 -11.40 12.34
CA VAL A 87 -13.63 -12.74 11.75
C VAL A 87 -12.19 -13.21 11.90
N VAL A 88 -11.99 -14.34 12.59
CA VAL A 88 -10.68 -14.95 12.81
C VAL A 88 -10.69 -16.39 12.33
N ALA A 89 -9.73 -16.77 11.51
CA ALA A 89 -9.64 -18.15 11.04
C ALA A 89 -9.04 -19.07 12.11
N ALA A 90 -9.70 -20.22 12.37
CA ALA A 90 -9.32 -21.18 13.40
C ALA A 90 -7.99 -21.91 13.09
N ASP A 91 -7.55 -21.93 11.82
CA ASP A 91 -6.29 -22.51 11.37
C ASP A 91 -5.11 -21.55 11.49
N ASP A 92 -5.34 -20.24 11.31
CA ASP A 92 -4.29 -19.21 11.28
C ASP A 92 -4.10 -18.51 12.66
N GLY A 93 -5.21 -18.29 13.39
CA GLY A 93 -5.20 -17.54 14.65
C GLY A 93 -5.21 -16.02 14.47
N ILE A 94 -4.75 -15.29 15.50
CA ILE A 94 -4.69 -13.82 15.48
C ILE A 94 -3.46 -13.35 14.69
N MET A 95 -3.69 -12.48 13.74
CA MET A 95 -2.69 -11.84 12.89
C MET A 95 -2.57 -10.33 13.20
N PRO A 96 -1.51 -9.63 12.79
CA PRO A 96 -1.34 -8.20 13.05
C PRO A 96 -2.54 -7.34 12.64
N GLN A 97 -3.14 -7.63 11.47
CA GLN A 97 -4.33 -6.93 10.98
C GLN A 97 -5.57 -7.21 11.86
N THR A 98 -5.63 -8.38 12.52
CA THR A 98 -6.68 -8.69 13.48
C THR A 98 -6.56 -7.83 14.74
N ILE A 99 -5.34 -7.62 15.22
CA ILE A 99 -5.05 -6.74 16.37
C ILE A 99 -5.41 -5.30 16.03
N GLU A 100 -5.07 -4.85 14.85
CA GLU A 100 -5.45 -3.52 14.35
C GLU A 100 -6.98 -3.35 14.32
N ALA A 101 -7.71 -4.34 13.78
CA ALA A 101 -9.18 -4.32 13.75
C ALA A 101 -9.80 -4.26 15.16
N ILE A 102 -9.23 -4.99 16.13
CA ILE A 102 -9.62 -4.90 17.54
C ILE A 102 -9.43 -3.48 18.08
N ASN A 103 -8.27 -2.86 17.79
CA ASN A 103 -7.97 -1.52 18.26
C ASN A 103 -8.91 -0.48 17.64
N HIS A 104 -9.25 -0.60 16.36
CA HIS A 104 -10.21 0.30 15.71
C HIS A 104 -11.63 0.16 16.29
N ALA A 105 -12.09 -1.06 16.53
CA ALA A 105 -13.40 -1.29 17.13
C ALA A 105 -13.47 -0.76 18.57
N LYS A 106 -12.41 -0.97 19.37
CA LYS A 106 -12.29 -0.40 20.72
C LYS A 106 -12.23 1.15 20.70
N ALA A 107 -11.47 1.74 19.78
CA ALA A 107 -11.40 3.19 19.64
C ALA A 107 -12.71 3.82 19.17
N ALA A 108 -13.55 3.07 18.46
CA ALA A 108 -14.89 3.47 18.07
C ALA A 108 -15.96 3.18 19.16
N GLU A 109 -15.55 2.53 20.27
CA GLU A 109 -16.44 2.11 21.37
C GLU A 109 -17.60 1.21 20.91
N VAL A 110 -17.37 0.39 19.90
CA VAL A 110 -18.37 -0.51 19.30
C VAL A 110 -18.24 -1.90 19.91
N PRO A 111 -19.35 -2.56 20.33
CA PRO A 111 -19.32 -3.93 20.81
C PRO A 111 -18.78 -4.89 19.75
N ILE A 112 -17.94 -5.84 20.19
CA ILE A 112 -17.26 -6.79 19.32
C ILE A 112 -17.85 -8.18 19.50
N ILE A 113 -18.31 -8.79 18.39
CA ILE A 113 -18.66 -10.21 18.31
C ILE A 113 -17.55 -10.91 17.54
N VAL A 114 -17.03 -12.02 18.03
CA VAL A 114 -15.97 -12.77 17.36
C VAL A 114 -16.56 -13.99 16.65
N ALA A 115 -16.38 -14.05 15.34
CA ALA A 115 -16.69 -15.21 14.51
C ALA A 115 -15.40 -16.00 14.25
N VAL A 116 -15.23 -17.15 14.90
CA VAL A 116 -14.11 -18.06 14.66
C VAL A 116 -14.46 -18.90 13.44
N ASN A 117 -13.88 -18.56 12.31
CA ASN A 117 -14.21 -19.15 10.99
C ASN A 117 -13.28 -20.31 10.63
N LYS A 118 -13.66 -21.05 9.57
CA LYS A 118 -12.93 -22.22 9.05
C LYS A 118 -12.85 -23.38 10.06
N CYS A 119 -13.83 -23.52 10.94
CA CYS A 119 -13.87 -24.63 11.91
C CYS A 119 -14.00 -26.01 11.27
N ASP A 120 -14.34 -26.08 9.99
CA ASP A 120 -14.42 -27.30 9.17
C ASP A 120 -13.05 -27.84 8.71
N LYS A 121 -11.98 -27.04 8.79
CA LYS A 121 -10.67 -27.45 8.31
C LYS A 121 -9.96 -28.43 9.25
N PRO A 122 -9.26 -29.45 8.72
CA PRO A 122 -8.37 -30.29 9.51
C PRO A 122 -7.25 -29.42 10.11
N GLY A 123 -7.13 -29.39 11.43
CA GLY A 123 -6.15 -28.56 12.16
C GLY A 123 -6.73 -27.24 12.71
N ALA A 124 -8.02 -26.97 12.49
CA ALA A 124 -8.71 -25.88 13.18
C ALA A 124 -8.63 -26.03 14.70
N ASN A 125 -8.23 -24.97 15.38
CA ASN A 125 -8.12 -24.94 16.85
C ASN A 125 -8.78 -23.68 17.40
N PRO A 126 -10.11 -23.67 17.61
CA PRO A 126 -10.84 -22.55 18.18
C PRO A 126 -10.31 -22.14 19.56
N ASP A 127 -9.95 -23.10 20.43
CA ASP A 127 -9.48 -22.79 21.78
C ASP A 127 -8.19 -21.97 21.79
N LYS A 128 -7.28 -22.24 20.85
CA LYS A 128 -6.08 -21.42 20.66
C LYS A 128 -6.43 -19.98 20.31
N VAL A 129 -7.43 -19.77 19.44
CA VAL A 129 -7.90 -18.43 19.06
C VAL A 129 -8.48 -17.71 20.27
N LEU A 130 -9.31 -18.39 21.08
CA LEU A 130 -9.90 -17.83 22.30
C LEU A 130 -8.81 -17.41 23.31
N GLN A 131 -7.77 -18.22 23.47
CA GLN A 131 -6.63 -17.88 24.32
C GLN A 131 -5.91 -16.63 23.84
N GLN A 132 -5.61 -16.53 22.54
CA GLN A 132 -4.97 -15.35 21.95
C GLN A 132 -5.85 -14.08 22.07
N LEU A 133 -7.18 -14.19 21.92
CA LEU A 133 -8.12 -13.08 22.11
C LEU A 133 -8.03 -12.49 23.52
N THR A 134 -7.87 -13.34 24.52
CA THR A 134 -7.74 -12.94 25.93
C THR A 134 -6.50 -12.07 26.14
N GLU A 135 -5.39 -12.36 25.47
CA GLU A 135 -4.17 -11.54 25.52
C GLU A 135 -4.39 -10.11 25.01
N HIS A 136 -5.36 -9.94 24.11
CA HIS A 136 -5.76 -8.63 23.57
C HIS A 136 -6.96 -8.00 24.28
N GLY A 137 -7.35 -8.56 25.46
CA GLY A 137 -8.41 -8.01 26.31
C GLY A 137 -9.83 -8.26 25.75
N LEU A 138 -10.01 -9.34 25.00
CA LEU A 138 -11.31 -9.88 24.58
C LEU A 138 -11.51 -11.24 25.26
N VAL A 139 -12.09 -11.22 26.46
CA VAL A 139 -12.32 -12.43 27.25
C VAL A 139 -13.65 -13.04 26.82
N PRO A 140 -13.68 -14.32 26.36
CA PRO A 140 -14.90 -15.00 25.96
C PRO A 140 -15.89 -15.15 27.12
N GLU A 141 -17.20 -15.11 26.84
CA GLU A 141 -18.26 -15.41 27.85
C GLU A 141 -18.08 -16.76 28.53
N ALA A 142 -17.67 -17.79 27.78
CA ALA A 142 -17.39 -19.12 28.29
C ALA A 142 -16.31 -19.14 29.40
N TRP A 143 -15.45 -18.11 29.45
CA TRP A 143 -14.40 -17.95 30.46
C TRP A 143 -14.69 -16.82 31.46
N GLY A 144 -15.97 -16.36 31.52
CA GLY A 144 -16.46 -15.36 32.47
C GLY A 144 -16.21 -13.90 31.99
N GLY A 145 -15.94 -13.68 30.72
CA GLY A 145 -15.81 -12.36 30.10
C GLY A 145 -17.13 -11.85 29.50
N GLU A 146 -17.04 -10.80 28.68
CA GLU A 146 -18.18 -10.13 28.05
C GLU A 146 -18.16 -10.29 26.50
N THR A 147 -17.15 -10.94 25.93
CA THR A 147 -17.02 -11.08 24.47
C THR A 147 -17.76 -12.32 23.97
N ILE A 148 -18.75 -12.10 23.12
CA ILE A 148 -19.48 -13.18 22.43
C ILE A 148 -18.58 -13.78 21.36
N THR A 149 -18.45 -15.12 21.38
CA THR A 149 -17.64 -15.87 20.41
C THR A 149 -18.48 -16.98 19.79
N VAL A 150 -18.50 -17.04 18.45
CA VAL A 150 -19.27 -18.02 17.68
C VAL A 150 -18.36 -18.79 16.74
N ASN A 151 -18.45 -20.12 16.76
CA ASN A 151 -17.73 -20.98 15.84
C ASN A 151 -18.52 -21.12 14.54
N VAL A 152 -17.92 -20.73 13.42
CA VAL A 152 -18.59 -20.72 12.12
C VAL A 152 -17.77 -21.43 11.05
N SER A 153 -18.45 -21.94 10.05
CA SER A 153 -17.85 -22.28 8.75
C SER A 153 -18.61 -21.57 7.65
N ALA A 154 -17.96 -20.53 7.11
CA ALA A 154 -18.52 -19.78 5.99
C ALA A 154 -18.75 -20.66 4.75
N LEU A 155 -17.91 -21.70 4.54
CA LEU A 155 -18.02 -22.60 3.41
C LEU A 155 -19.19 -23.58 3.55
N GLN A 156 -19.40 -24.12 4.75
CA GLN A 156 -20.45 -25.11 5.03
C GLN A 156 -21.76 -24.48 5.48
N GLY A 157 -21.76 -23.19 5.83
CA GLY A 157 -22.93 -22.48 6.36
C GLY A 157 -23.26 -22.81 7.81
N THR A 158 -22.37 -23.49 8.55
CA THR A 158 -22.62 -23.85 9.96
C THR A 158 -22.33 -22.67 10.89
N GLY A 159 -23.14 -22.49 11.96
CA GLY A 159 -23.00 -21.43 12.95
C GLY A 159 -23.45 -20.05 12.49
N ILE A 160 -23.93 -19.89 11.25
CA ILE A 160 -24.36 -18.59 10.71
C ILE A 160 -25.64 -18.09 11.38
N ASP A 161 -26.63 -18.97 11.55
CA ASP A 161 -27.89 -18.59 12.19
C ASP A 161 -27.65 -18.16 13.64
N GLU A 162 -26.80 -18.88 14.37
CA GLU A 162 -26.38 -18.52 15.71
C GLU A 162 -25.68 -17.15 15.77
N LEU A 163 -24.78 -16.87 14.83
CA LEU A 163 -24.13 -15.57 14.71
C LEU A 163 -25.16 -14.43 14.48
N LEU A 164 -26.15 -14.65 13.63
CA LEU A 164 -27.20 -13.67 13.34
C LEU A 164 -28.11 -13.45 14.58
N GLU A 165 -28.41 -14.49 15.35
CA GLU A 165 -29.15 -14.36 16.59
C GLU A 165 -28.38 -13.53 17.63
N TYR A 166 -27.08 -13.76 17.81
CA TYR A 166 -26.25 -12.94 18.71
C TYR A 166 -26.16 -11.48 18.26
N ILE A 167 -26.07 -11.22 16.95
CA ILE A 167 -26.08 -9.83 16.44
C ILE A 167 -27.39 -9.13 16.82
N LEU A 168 -28.52 -9.79 16.65
CA LEU A 168 -29.81 -9.23 17.03
C LEU A 168 -29.93 -9.00 18.54
N LEU A 169 -29.44 -9.95 19.35
CA LEU A 169 -29.42 -9.84 20.81
C LEU A 169 -28.59 -8.64 21.27
N VAL A 170 -27.37 -8.47 20.73
CA VAL A 170 -26.52 -7.32 21.06
C VAL A 170 -27.17 -6.01 20.62
N ALA A 171 -27.79 -5.97 19.43
CA ALA A 171 -28.50 -4.78 18.95
C ALA A 171 -29.69 -4.40 19.86
N GLU A 172 -30.41 -5.39 20.42
CA GLU A 172 -31.49 -5.19 21.38
C GLU A 172 -30.98 -4.66 22.72
N VAL A 173 -29.88 -5.22 23.23
CA VAL A 173 -29.23 -4.75 24.46
C VAL A 173 -28.71 -3.31 24.33
N GLN A 174 -28.20 -2.93 23.16
CA GLN A 174 -27.73 -1.56 22.86
C GLN A 174 -28.88 -0.55 22.71
N ASP A 175 -30.14 -1.00 22.67
CA ASP A 175 -31.34 -0.15 22.50
C ASP A 175 -31.23 0.86 21.34
N LEU A 176 -30.76 0.36 20.18
CA LEU A 176 -30.50 1.18 19.00
C LEU A 176 -31.79 1.83 18.48
N LYS A 177 -31.81 3.15 18.42
CA LYS A 177 -32.99 3.94 18.03
C LYS A 177 -32.68 4.93 16.92
N ALA A 178 -33.60 5.03 15.96
CA ALA A 178 -33.55 6.07 14.93
C ALA A 178 -34.96 6.66 14.74
N ASN A 179 -35.03 7.93 14.35
CA ASN A 179 -36.29 8.60 14.08
C ASN A 179 -36.52 8.72 12.57
N PRO A 180 -37.36 7.89 11.93
CA PRO A 180 -37.59 7.94 10.49
C PRO A 180 -38.24 9.26 9.98
N LYS A 181 -38.86 10.04 10.89
CA LYS A 181 -39.51 11.29 10.55
C LYS A 181 -38.58 12.50 10.62
N ALA A 182 -37.37 12.34 11.12
CA ALA A 182 -36.39 13.42 11.15
C ALA A 182 -35.88 13.77 9.74
N GLU A 183 -35.16 14.85 9.62
CA GLU A 183 -34.34 15.13 8.43
C GLU A 183 -33.24 14.07 8.32
N ALA A 184 -33.00 13.59 7.10
CA ALA A 184 -32.06 12.50 6.93
C ALA A 184 -30.61 12.94 7.18
N SER A 185 -29.89 12.12 7.92
CA SER A 185 -28.46 12.28 8.17
C SER A 185 -27.78 10.91 8.24
N GLY A 186 -26.47 10.91 8.02
CA GLY A 186 -25.65 9.68 8.06
C GLY A 186 -24.26 9.95 7.53
N VAL A 187 -23.62 8.91 7.02
CA VAL A 187 -22.21 8.92 6.65
C VAL A 187 -21.98 8.41 5.23
N VAL A 188 -20.94 8.92 4.58
CA VAL A 188 -20.46 8.45 3.28
C VAL A 188 -19.60 7.19 3.51
N ILE A 189 -20.02 6.07 2.97
CA ILE A 189 -19.24 4.84 2.99
C ILE A 189 -18.14 4.89 1.94
N GLU A 190 -18.53 5.20 0.69
CA GLU A 190 -17.64 5.27 -0.45
C GLU A 190 -18.13 6.31 -1.47
N ALA A 191 -17.23 6.84 -2.29
CA ALA A 191 -17.59 7.77 -3.34
C ALA A 191 -16.71 7.56 -4.59
N ASN A 192 -17.33 7.71 -5.75
CA ASN A 192 -16.67 7.53 -7.03
C ASN A 192 -17.17 8.52 -8.09
N LEU A 193 -16.45 8.57 -9.21
CA LEU A 193 -16.85 9.37 -10.37
C LEU A 193 -17.16 8.43 -11.55
N ASP A 194 -18.45 8.29 -11.85
CA ASP A 194 -18.92 7.49 -12.99
C ASP A 194 -19.03 8.38 -14.24
N LYS A 195 -18.58 7.90 -15.40
CA LYS A 195 -18.62 8.65 -16.68
C LYS A 195 -20.02 9.01 -17.12
N GLY A 196 -21.00 8.16 -16.83
CA GLY A 196 -22.38 8.37 -17.26
C GLY A 196 -23.27 9.05 -16.22
N LYS A 197 -23.04 8.71 -14.95
CA LYS A 197 -23.84 9.18 -13.82
C LYS A 197 -23.27 10.45 -13.13
N GLY A 198 -21.99 10.77 -13.38
CA GLY A 198 -21.25 11.83 -12.68
C GLY A 198 -20.80 11.41 -11.28
N PRO A 199 -20.67 12.36 -10.33
CA PRO A 199 -20.35 12.04 -8.95
C PRO A 199 -21.41 11.15 -8.31
N VAL A 200 -20.99 10.02 -7.76
CA VAL A 200 -21.80 9.02 -7.07
C VAL A 200 -21.27 8.84 -5.66
N ALA A 201 -22.15 8.76 -4.67
CA ALA A 201 -21.75 8.46 -3.31
C ALA A 201 -22.65 7.37 -2.72
N THR A 202 -22.05 6.38 -2.09
CA THR A 202 -22.76 5.37 -1.28
C THR A 202 -22.89 5.91 0.13
N LEU A 203 -24.13 6.23 0.52
CA LEU A 203 -24.47 6.77 1.83
C LEU A 203 -25.11 5.69 2.70
N LEU A 204 -24.75 5.66 3.98
CA LEU A 204 -25.49 4.92 5.00
C LEU A 204 -26.37 5.90 5.76
N VAL A 205 -27.67 5.76 5.61
CA VAL A 205 -28.64 6.59 6.34
C VAL A 205 -28.69 6.10 7.79
N GLN A 206 -28.32 6.95 8.74
CA GLN A 206 -28.34 6.61 10.17
C GLN A 206 -29.60 7.14 10.86
N ASN A 207 -30.09 8.28 10.44
CA ASN A 207 -31.31 8.88 11.00
C ASN A 207 -32.15 9.55 9.91
N GLY A 208 -33.44 9.67 10.12
CA GLY A 208 -34.36 10.29 9.16
C GLY A 208 -34.65 9.44 7.93
N THR A 209 -35.34 10.00 6.96
CA THR A 209 -35.63 9.34 5.67
C THR A 209 -35.13 10.19 4.51
N LEU A 210 -34.16 9.69 3.76
CA LEU A 210 -33.67 10.35 2.55
C LEU A 210 -34.61 10.08 1.38
N ARG A 211 -34.95 11.10 0.62
CA ARG A 211 -35.89 11.01 -0.52
C ARG A 211 -35.28 11.63 -1.77
N THR A 212 -35.73 11.16 -2.92
CA THR A 212 -35.44 11.83 -4.19
C THR A 212 -35.96 13.27 -4.14
N GLY A 213 -35.14 14.21 -4.65
CA GLY A 213 -35.47 15.65 -4.61
C GLY A 213 -34.98 16.40 -3.37
N ASN A 214 -34.52 15.71 -2.31
CA ASN A 214 -33.91 16.40 -1.16
C ASN A 214 -32.63 17.13 -1.57
N CYS A 215 -32.39 18.29 -0.94
CA CYS A 215 -31.11 18.97 -0.99
C CYS A 215 -30.23 18.41 0.11
N ILE A 216 -29.02 17.95 -0.22
CA ILE A 216 -28.07 17.38 0.73
C ILE A 216 -26.74 18.11 0.71
N VAL A 217 -26.14 18.21 1.87
CA VAL A 217 -24.76 18.64 2.07
C VAL A 217 -23.97 17.45 2.56
N VAL A 218 -22.84 17.16 1.92
CA VAL A 218 -22.00 16.00 2.19
C VAL A 218 -20.56 16.49 2.30
N GLY A 219 -20.04 16.65 3.51
CA GLY A 219 -18.73 17.26 3.71
C GLY A 219 -18.63 18.65 3.07
N THR A 220 -17.80 18.81 2.06
CA THR A 220 -17.64 20.01 1.23
C THR A 220 -18.39 19.93 -0.10
N ALA A 221 -18.96 18.78 -0.45
CA ALA A 221 -19.80 18.57 -1.62
C ALA A 221 -21.28 18.86 -1.28
N CYS A 222 -22.08 19.11 -2.29
CA CYS A 222 -23.52 19.27 -2.14
C CYS A 222 -24.26 18.84 -3.40
N GLY A 223 -25.57 18.73 -3.29
CA GLY A 223 -26.36 18.45 -4.47
C GLY A 223 -27.83 18.23 -4.15
N ARG A 224 -28.62 18.12 -5.21
CA ARG A 224 -29.98 17.68 -5.13
C ARG A 224 -30.10 16.24 -5.56
N VAL A 225 -30.61 15.38 -4.72
CA VAL A 225 -30.79 13.96 -4.97
C VAL A 225 -31.63 13.75 -6.23
N ARG A 226 -31.03 13.32 -7.33
CA ARG A 226 -31.70 13.03 -8.60
C ARG A 226 -32.29 11.63 -8.61
N ALA A 227 -31.54 10.68 -8.09
CA ALA A 227 -31.95 9.29 -7.96
C ALA A 227 -31.28 8.65 -6.76
N LEU A 228 -31.95 7.67 -6.18
CA LEU A 228 -31.45 6.76 -5.17
C LEU A 228 -31.45 5.35 -5.77
N LEU A 229 -30.33 4.63 -5.62
CA LEU A 229 -30.21 3.22 -6.02
C LEU A 229 -29.93 2.39 -4.77
N SER A 230 -30.58 1.23 -4.68
CA SER A 230 -30.29 0.25 -3.63
C SER A 230 -28.95 -0.44 -3.88
N ASP A 231 -28.49 -1.25 -2.92
CA ASP A 231 -27.32 -2.13 -3.06
C ASP A 231 -27.43 -3.15 -4.22
N SER A 232 -28.67 -3.46 -4.67
CA SER A 232 -28.93 -4.28 -5.86
C SER A 232 -28.95 -3.47 -7.17
N GLY A 233 -28.75 -2.14 -7.13
CA GLY A 233 -28.80 -1.25 -8.29
C GLY A 233 -30.20 -0.83 -8.74
N GLU A 234 -31.23 -1.19 -7.98
CA GLU A 234 -32.60 -0.82 -8.26
C GLU A 234 -32.91 0.62 -7.82
N ARG A 235 -33.73 1.34 -8.59
CA ARG A 235 -34.15 2.68 -8.21
C ARG A 235 -35.17 2.64 -7.09
N ILE A 236 -34.89 3.37 -6.03
CA ILE A 236 -35.80 3.56 -4.89
C ILE A 236 -36.19 5.03 -4.73
N VAL A 237 -37.35 5.29 -4.13
CA VAL A 237 -37.85 6.66 -3.93
C VAL A 237 -37.43 7.19 -2.58
N LYS A 238 -37.26 6.33 -1.59
CA LYS A 238 -36.88 6.67 -0.22
C LYS A 238 -35.89 5.67 0.34
N ALA A 239 -35.01 6.15 1.22
CA ALA A 239 -34.11 5.34 2.03
C ALA A 239 -34.36 5.68 3.51
N GLU A 240 -34.77 4.69 4.29
CA GLU A 240 -35.04 4.78 5.73
C GLU A 240 -33.75 4.56 6.55
N PRO A 241 -33.74 4.79 7.87
CA PRO A 241 -32.58 4.47 8.69
C PRO A 241 -32.06 3.06 8.48
N SER A 242 -30.74 2.87 8.67
CA SER A 242 -30.02 1.63 8.40
C SER A 242 -30.27 1.12 6.97
N THR A 243 -30.17 2.01 5.97
CA THR A 243 -30.27 1.63 4.56
C THR A 243 -29.08 2.21 3.80
N PRO A 244 -28.21 1.37 3.19
CA PRO A 244 -27.20 1.83 2.27
C PRO A 244 -27.85 2.22 0.95
N VAL A 245 -27.41 3.33 0.37
CA VAL A 245 -28.00 3.85 -0.86
C VAL A 245 -26.96 4.60 -1.70
N GLU A 246 -26.89 4.30 -2.99
CA GLU A 246 -26.15 5.12 -3.93
C GLU A 246 -26.97 6.36 -4.28
N VAL A 247 -26.34 7.51 -4.16
CA VAL A 247 -26.95 8.82 -4.44
C VAL A 247 -26.34 9.44 -5.67
N LEU A 248 -27.22 9.85 -6.60
CA LEU A 248 -26.87 10.58 -7.80
C LEU A 248 -27.36 12.03 -7.71
N GLY A 249 -26.55 12.98 -8.20
CA GLY A 249 -26.92 14.38 -8.26
C GLY A 249 -26.06 15.31 -7.41
N LEU A 250 -24.93 14.81 -6.90
CA LEU A 250 -23.92 15.63 -6.26
C LEU A 250 -23.16 16.48 -7.29
N THR A 251 -22.63 17.62 -6.86
CA THR A 251 -21.82 18.53 -7.70
C THR A 251 -20.36 18.08 -7.80
N GLU A 252 -19.85 17.45 -6.76
CA GLU A 252 -18.47 17.00 -6.62
C GLU A 252 -18.46 15.64 -5.92
N VAL A 253 -17.40 14.87 -6.06
CA VAL A 253 -17.20 13.62 -5.32
C VAL A 253 -16.87 13.98 -3.87
N PRO A 254 -17.67 13.56 -2.87
CA PRO A 254 -17.37 13.81 -1.47
C PRO A 254 -16.23 12.90 -0.98
N ASN A 255 -15.64 13.25 0.17
CA ASN A 255 -14.71 12.34 0.83
C ASN A 255 -15.47 11.20 1.50
N ALA A 256 -14.92 10.02 1.42
CA ALA A 256 -15.46 8.90 2.16
C ALA A 256 -15.28 9.15 3.68
N GLY A 257 -16.30 8.82 4.49
CA GLY A 257 -16.35 9.16 5.92
C GLY A 257 -16.94 10.53 6.24
N ASP A 258 -17.21 11.36 5.25
CA ASP A 258 -17.91 12.62 5.48
C ASP A 258 -19.35 12.38 5.98
N PHE A 259 -19.83 13.28 6.85
CA PHE A 259 -21.23 13.28 7.25
C PHE A 259 -22.09 13.98 6.19
N PHE A 260 -23.27 13.42 5.94
CA PHE A 260 -24.28 14.07 5.14
C PHE A 260 -25.48 14.49 5.99
N GLU A 261 -26.13 15.55 5.57
CA GLU A 261 -27.36 16.07 6.16
C GLU A 261 -28.29 16.65 5.09
N VAL A 262 -29.59 16.43 5.28
CA VAL A 262 -30.62 17.06 4.44
C VAL A 262 -30.83 18.48 4.92
N VAL A 263 -30.91 19.40 3.96
CA VAL A 263 -31.21 20.83 4.21
C VAL A 263 -32.48 21.24 3.50
N LYS A 264 -33.17 22.27 4.03
CA LYS A 264 -34.51 22.66 3.56
C LYS A 264 -34.51 23.24 2.16
N ASN A 265 -33.48 23.94 1.76
CA ASN A 265 -33.41 24.61 0.48
C ASN A 265 -31.99 24.82 -0.05
N GLU A 266 -31.86 25.11 -1.33
CA GLU A 266 -30.58 25.33 -2.00
C GLU A 266 -29.80 26.55 -1.47
N LYS A 267 -30.47 27.55 -0.94
CA LYS A 267 -29.84 28.76 -0.39
C LYS A 267 -29.08 28.43 0.89
N GLU A 268 -29.70 27.64 1.76
CA GLU A 268 -29.09 27.16 2.99
C GLU A 268 -27.91 26.22 2.67
N MET A 269 -28.09 25.31 1.72
CA MET A 269 -27.07 24.41 1.21
C MET A 269 -25.80 25.17 0.78
N LYS A 270 -25.95 26.20 -0.07
CA LYS A 270 -24.83 27.04 -0.55
C LYS A 270 -24.11 27.75 0.58
N ALA A 271 -24.87 28.32 1.54
CA ALA A 271 -24.29 29.02 2.68
C ALA A 271 -23.46 28.10 3.61
N ILE A 272 -23.92 26.87 3.82
CA ILE A 272 -23.17 25.88 4.61
C ILE A 272 -21.86 25.48 3.90
N ILE A 273 -21.95 25.21 2.60
CA ILE A 273 -20.77 24.78 1.80
C ILE A 273 -19.72 25.89 1.76
N GLU A 274 -20.12 27.14 1.54
CA GLU A 274 -19.19 28.26 1.50
C GLU A 274 -18.39 28.36 2.81
N LYS A 275 -19.10 28.29 3.95
CA LYS A 275 -18.43 28.26 5.27
C LYS A 275 -17.49 27.07 5.48
N ARG A 276 -17.90 25.88 5.03
CA ARG A 276 -17.05 24.68 5.16
C ARG A 276 -15.80 24.77 4.28
N LYS A 277 -15.95 25.21 3.01
CA LYS A 277 -14.82 25.42 2.08
C LYS A 277 -13.86 26.52 2.57
N GLU A 278 -14.38 27.61 3.14
CA GLU A 278 -13.55 28.66 3.75
C GLU A 278 -12.75 28.13 4.95
N LYS A 279 -13.41 27.36 5.83
CA LYS A 279 -12.74 26.74 6.98
C LYS A 279 -11.65 25.76 6.57
N GLU A 280 -11.89 24.96 5.54
CA GLU A 280 -10.91 24.02 5.02
C GLU A 280 -9.73 24.75 4.34
N ARG A 281 -9.99 25.79 3.57
CA ARG A 281 -8.97 26.65 2.97
C ARG A 281 -8.06 27.27 4.04
N ASN A 282 -8.65 27.79 5.12
CA ASN A 282 -7.88 28.36 6.22
C ASN A 282 -7.01 27.31 6.92
N LYS A 283 -7.54 26.10 7.17
CA LYS A 283 -6.75 24.99 7.73
C LYS A 283 -5.57 24.62 6.84
N ARG A 284 -5.76 24.58 5.51
CA ARG A 284 -4.66 24.30 4.56
C ARG A 284 -3.60 25.40 4.57
N LEU A 285 -4.02 26.67 4.65
CA LEU A 285 -3.08 27.79 4.77
C LEU A 285 -2.29 27.74 6.08
N ASP A 286 -2.93 27.46 7.21
CA ASP A 286 -2.27 27.32 8.50
C ASP A 286 -1.27 26.13 8.52
N ALA A 287 -1.59 25.04 7.83
CA ALA A 287 -0.69 23.89 7.70
C ALA A 287 0.51 24.15 6.77
N MET A 288 0.38 25.07 5.80
CA MET A 288 1.47 25.45 4.88
C MET A 288 2.46 26.44 5.50
N LEU A 289 2.03 27.29 6.43
CA LEU A 289 2.89 28.30 7.07
C LEU A 289 4.16 27.72 7.74
N PRO A 290 4.08 26.61 8.51
CA PRO A 290 5.28 26.02 9.10
C PRO A 290 6.26 25.41 8.09
N ALA A 291 5.78 24.91 6.95
CA ALA A 291 6.60 24.31 5.91
C ALA A 291 7.43 25.36 5.13
N HIS A 292 6.91 26.56 4.96
CA HIS A 292 7.65 27.68 4.33
C HIS A 292 8.79 28.18 5.23
N MET A 293 8.57 28.25 6.54
CA MET A 293 9.62 28.63 7.51
C MET A 293 10.74 27.58 7.62
N ARG A 294 10.45 26.29 7.39
CA ARG A 294 11.46 25.23 7.34
C ARG A 294 12.34 25.28 6.09
N ARG A 295 11.83 25.76 4.96
CA ARG A 295 12.61 25.93 3.72
C ARG A 295 13.63 27.08 3.79
N GLU A 296 13.44 28.07 4.64
CA GLU A 296 14.40 29.16 4.84
C GLU A 296 15.56 28.78 5.79
N ALA A 297 15.46 27.66 6.50
CA ALA A 297 16.51 27.15 7.39
C ALA A 297 17.58 26.28 6.71
N GLY A 298 17.72 26.37 5.39
CA GLY A 298 18.95 26.03 4.66
C GLY A 298 19.50 24.62 4.86
N ASP A 299 18.69 23.60 4.74
CA ASP A 299 19.22 22.28 4.46
C ASP A 299 19.46 22.18 2.94
N ALA A 300 20.74 22.29 2.59
CA ALA A 300 21.21 21.89 1.27
C ALA A 300 21.04 20.37 1.15
N GLU A 301 19.84 19.94 0.82
CA GLU A 301 19.58 18.58 0.37
C GLU A 301 20.41 18.37 -0.89
N GLY A 302 21.40 17.48 -0.79
CA GLY A 302 22.09 16.96 -1.95
C GLY A 302 21.07 16.46 -2.97
N ASP A 303 21.48 16.38 -4.22
CA ASP A 303 20.69 15.99 -5.38
C ASP A 303 20.09 14.56 -5.24
N VAL A 304 19.13 14.41 -4.31
CA VAL A 304 18.45 13.13 -4.04
C VAL A 304 17.44 12.92 -5.18
N PRO A 305 17.48 11.79 -5.91
CA PRO A 305 16.53 11.50 -6.96
C PRO A 305 15.10 11.56 -6.44
N GLN A 306 14.19 12.21 -7.18
CA GLN A 306 12.78 12.31 -6.82
C GLN A 306 11.93 11.50 -7.81
N LEU A 307 11.05 10.63 -7.27
CA LEU A 307 10.04 9.95 -8.04
C LEU A 307 8.69 10.67 -7.86
N ASN A 308 8.28 11.40 -8.90
CA ASN A 308 6.99 12.09 -8.91
C ASN A 308 5.89 11.16 -9.38
N LEU A 309 4.76 11.13 -8.65
CA LEU A 309 3.65 10.22 -8.91
C LEU A 309 2.33 10.98 -9.01
N ILE A 310 1.48 10.55 -9.94
CA ILE A 310 0.06 10.92 -10.00
C ILE A 310 -0.74 9.64 -9.80
N ILE A 311 -1.66 9.64 -8.84
CA ILE A 311 -2.47 8.49 -8.47
C ILE A 311 -3.90 8.72 -8.93
N LYS A 312 -4.44 7.77 -9.70
CA LYS A 312 -5.84 7.73 -10.10
C LYS A 312 -6.46 6.41 -9.68
N ALA A 313 -7.58 6.45 -8.98
CA ALA A 313 -8.28 5.26 -8.52
C ALA A 313 -9.78 5.35 -8.82
N ASN A 314 -10.45 4.21 -8.81
CA ASN A 314 -11.89 4.14 -9.06
C ASN A 314 -12.71 4.78 -7.94
N THR A 315 -12.25 4.68 -6.68
CA THR A 315 -12.94 5.22 -5.51
C THR A 315 -12.00 6.10 -4.66
N HIS A 316 -12.59 6.96 -3.82
CA HIS A 316 -11.83 7.84 -2.92
C HIS A 316 -11.00 7.03 -1.91
N GLY A 317 -11.59 6.00 -1.30
CA GLY A 317 -10.89 5.18 -0.33
C GLY A 317 -9.74 4.39 -0.94
N SER A 318 -9.89 3.88 -2.17
CA SER A 318 -8.80 3.21 -2.90
C SER A 318 -7.65 4.18 -3.23
N ALA A 319 -7.96 5.41 -3.63
CA ALA A 319 -6.95 6.45 -3.88
C ALA A 319 -6.15 6.79 -2.61
N GLU A 320 -6.84 6.90 -1.49
CA GLU A 320 -6.27 7.15 -0.17
C GLU A 320 -5.36 6.00 0.28
N ALA A 321 -5.83 4.74 0.15
CA ALA A 321 -5.07 3.55 0.51
C ALA A 321 -3.76 3.43 -0.29
N VAL A 322 -3.81 3.64 -1.63
CA VAL A 322 -2.62 3.63 -2.48
C VAL A 322 -1.65 4.75 -2.08
N SER A 323 -2.17 5.95 -1.82
CA SER A 323 -1.36 7.09 -1.38
C SER A 323 -0.64 6.83 -0.07
N GLN A 324 -1.33 6.26 0.93
CA GLN A 324 -0.73 5.90 2.23
C GLN A 324 0.27 4.77 2.12
N ALA A 325 -0.04 3.73 1.35
CA ALA A 325 0.88 2.62 1.14
C ALA A 325 2.19 3.08 0.48
N ILE A 326 2.12 4.02 -0.47
CA ILE A 326 3.31 4.61 -1.09
C ILE A 326 4.07 5.51 -0.10
N ALA A 327 3.36 6.26 0.74
CA ALA A 327 3.99 7.12 1.74
C ALA A 327 4.76 6.34 2.83
N GLN A 328 4.47 5.05 3.02
CA GLN A 328 5.22 4.16 3.92
C GLN A 328 6.56 3.69 3.35
N PHE A 329 6.78 3.83 2.02
CA PHE A 329 8.09 3.59 1.41
C PHE A 329 9.00 4.80 1.65
N GLU A 330 9.55 4.90 2.85
CA GLU A 330 10.60 5.86 3.18
C GLU A 330 11.96 5.27 2.82
N SER A 331 12.62 5.81 1.81
CA SER A 331 14.03 5.55 1.52
C SER A 331 14.82 6.82 1.76
N LYS A 332 16.02 6.68 2.31
CA LYS A 332 16.96 7.82 2.48
C LYS A 332 17.57 8.26 1.17
N GLU A 333 17.51 7.41 0.15
CA GLU A 333 18.18 7.59 -1.13
C GLU A 333 17.26 8.13 -2.22
N ILE A 334 15.93 7.97 -2.11
CA ILE A 334 14.94 8.45 -3.07
C ILE A 334 13.74 9.02 -2.34
N VAL A 335 13.31 10.20 -2.76
CA VAL A 335 12.09 10.83 -2.24
C VAL A 335 10.92 10.57 -3.19
N THR A 336 9.88 9.88 -2.72
CA THR A 336 8.62 9.76 -3.45
C THR A 336 7.75 10.99 -3.21
N LYS A 337 7.28 11.63 -4.28
CA LYS A 337 6.41 12.81 -4.19
C LYS A 337 5.12 12.58 -4.94
N ILE A 338 4.02 12.51 -4.22
CA ILE A 338 2.69 12.44 -4.80
C ILE A 338 2.27 13.86 -5.20
N ILE A 339 2.18 14.12 -6.51
CA ILE A 339 1.81 15.42 -7.07
C ILE A 339 0.31 15.62 -7.05
N HIS A 340 -0.45 14.57 -7.41
CA HIS A 340 -1.90 14.63 -7.46
C HIS A 340 -2.52 13.26 -7.14
N VAL A 341 -3.63 13.31 -6.42
CA VAL A 341 -4.49 12.14 -6.16
C VAL A 341 -5.89 12.46 -6.67
N GLY A 342 -6.44 11.61 -7.50
CA GLY A 342 -7.75 11.85 -8.09
C GLY A 342 -8.59 10.58 -8.21
N VAL A 343 -9.91 10.76 -8.28
CA VAL A 343 -10.89 9.69 -8.44
C VAL A 343 -11.42 9.68 -9.86
N GLY A 344 -11.67 8.49 -10.41
CA GLY A 344 -12.17 8.29 -11.76
C GLY A 344 -11.08 7.93 -12.77
N ASP A 345 -11.48 7.79 -14.03
CA ASP A 345 -10.58 7.39 -15.12
C ASP A 345 -9.48 8.43 -15.39
N ILE A 346 -8.40 7.96 -16.00
CA ILE A 346 -7.27 8.81 -16.38
C ILE A 346 -7.68 9.69 -17.56
N SER A 347 -7.56 10.99 -17.39
CA SER A 347 -7.93 12.03 -18.37
C SER A 347 -6.71 12.65 -19.06
N GLU A 348 -6.93 13.36 -20.17
CA GLU A 348 -5.90 14.14 -20.85
C GLU A 348 -5.25 15.18 -19.92
N ALA A 349 -6.05 15.79 -19.02
CA ALA A 349 -5.53 16.76 -18.05
C ALA A 349 -4.53 16.14 -17.06
N ASP A 350 -4.77 14.88 -16.64
CA ASP A 350 -3.83 14.14 -15.79
C ASP A 350 -2.50 13.88 -16.52
N VAL A 351 -2.57 13.57 -17.82
CA VAL A 351 -1.38 13.35 -18.65
C VAL A 351 -0.58 14.67 -18.84
N MET A 352 -1.27 15.77 -19.07
CA MET A 352 -0.61 17.09 -19.17
C MET A 352 0.06 17.50 -17.86
N LEU A 353 -0.57 17.21 -16.73
CA LEU A 353 0.02 17.44 -15.40
C LEU A 353 1.26 16.55 -15.19
N ALA A 354 1.20 15.28 -15.62
CA ALA A 354 2.31 14.33 -15.53
C ALA A 354 3.50 14.78 -16.38
N SER A 355 3.26 15.22 -17.62
CA SER A 355 4.29 15.78 -18.51
C SER A 355 4.95 17.01 -17.88
N ALA A 356 4.18 17.96 -17.36
CA ALA A 356 4.69 19.17 -16.72
C ALA A 356 5.50 18.93 -15.44
N SER A 357 5.22 17.85 -14.71
CA SER A 357 5.86 17.52 -13.44
C SER A 357 6.85 16.34 -13.53
N ASN A 358 7.10 15.83 -14.74
CA ASN A 358 7.87 14.59 -14.97
C ASN A 358 7.44 13.45 -14.04
N ALA A 359 6.13 13.20 -14.01
CA ALA A 359 5.52 12.23 -13.11
C ALA A 359 5.07 10.96 -13.83
N LEU A 360 5.11 9.83 -13.12
CA LEU A 360 4.51 8.56 -13.51
C LEU A 360 3.03 8.55 -13.11
N ILE A 361 2.14 8.12 -14.00
CA ILE A 361 0.72 7.94 -13.68
C ILE A 361 0.46 6.50 -13.25
N LEU A 362 -0.08 6.34 -12.04
CA LEU A 362 -0.51 5.07 -11.47
C LEU A 362 -2.04 5.01 -11.48
N GLY A 363 -2.61 4.11 -12.27
CA GLY A 363 -4.04 3.85 -12.33
C GLY A 363 -4.38 2.60 -11.52
N PHE A 364 -5.22 2.73 -10.50
CA PHE A 364 -5.70 1.62 -9.69
C PHE A 364 -7.17 1.33 -9.97
N THR A 365 -7.46 0.17 -10.57
CA THR A 365 -8.80 -0.27 -11.01
C THR A 365 -9.56 0.78 -11.86
N VAL A 366 -8.82 1.53 -12.67
CA VAL A 366 -9.34 2.57 -13.57
C VAL A 366 -8.94 2.30 -15.02
N LYS A 367 -9.65 2.96 -15.93
CA LYS A 367 -9.38 2.94 -17.36
C LYS A 367 -8.80 4.28 -17.78
N GLU A 368 -8.07 4.26 -18.86
CA GLU A 368 -7.67 5.48 -19.56
C GLU A 368 -8.72 5.88 -20.61
N ASP A 369 -8.89 7.18 -20.79
CA ASP A 369 -9.67 7.72 -21.89
C ASP A 369 -8.85 7.66 -23.19
N SER A 370 -9.51 7.50 -24.35
CA SER A 370 -8.83 7.47 -25.66
C SER A 370 -7.97 8.71 -25.92
N ASN A 371 -8.43 9.88 -25.46
CA ASN A 371 -7.68 11.13 -25.55
C ASN A 371 -6.45 11.13 -24.63
N ALA A 372 -6.56 10.51 -23.45
CA ALA A 372 -5.44 10.38 -22.51
C ALA A 372 -4.33 9.48 -23.07
N LEU A 373 -4.68 8.37 -23.76
CA LEU A 373 -3.70 7.51 -24.42
C LEU A 373 -2.94 8.24 -25.50
N ALA A 374 -3.66 8.92 -26.41
CA ALA A 374 -3.05 9.69 -27.49
C ALA A 374 -2.15 10.83 -26.95
N ALA A 375 -2.56 11.48 -25.86
CA ALA A 375 -1.76 12.51 -25.19
C ALA A 375 -0.51 11.89 -24.54
N ALA A 376 -0.62 10.72 -23.89
CA ALA A 376 0.51 10.05 -23.25
C ALA A 376 1.58 9.63 -24.25
N GLU A 377 1.18 9.11 -25.41
CA GLU A 377 2.11 8.79 -26.50
C GLU A 377 2.82 10.04 -27.06
N ARG A 378 2.07 11.13 -27.23
CA ARG A 378 2.63 12.40 -27.74
C ARG A 378 3.62 13.05 -26.76
N GLU A 379 3.28 13.06 -25.49
CA GLU A 379 4.06 13.70 -24.42
C GLU A 379 5.13 12.77 -23.79
N GLY A 380 5.15 11.49 -24.18
CA GLY A 380 6.08 10.51 -23.62
C GLY A 380 5.82 10.17 -22.14
N VAL A 381 4.57 10.31 -21.68
CA VAL A 381 4.18 10.02 -20.30
C VAL A 381 3.88 8.53 -20.12
N THR A 382 4.47 7.93 -19.10
CA THR A 382 4.20 6.53 -18.77
C THR A 382 2.94 6.40 -17.90
N ILE A 383 2.00 5.57 -18.36
CA ILE A 383 0.80 5.19 -17.60
C ILE A 383 0.92 3.72 -17.24
N LYS A 384 0.84 3.40 -15.95
CA LYS A 384 0.82 2.03 -15.43
C LYS A 384 -0.50 1.76 -14.74
N LYS A 385 -1.12 0.62 -15.04
CA LYS A 385 -2.43 0.20 -14.50
C LYS A 385 -2.30 -1.06 -13.68
N TYR A 386 -3.04 -1.11 -12.58
CA TYR A 386 -3.04 -2.21 -11.63
C TYR A 386 -4.43 -2.47 -11.10
N ASP A 387 -4.73 -3.74 -10.86
CA ASP A 387 -5.97 -4.18 -10.24
C ASP A 387 -5.75 -4.67 -8.79
N ILE A 388 -4.48 -4.86 -8.39
CA ILE A 388 -4.10 -5.34 -7.06
C ILE A 388 -3.04 -4.39 -6.48
N ILE A 389 -3.26 -3.91 -5.25
CA ILE A 389 -2.39 -2.92 -4.59
C ILE A 389 -0.94 -3.40 -4.43
N TYR A 390 -0.71 -4.69 -4.18
CA TYR A 390 0.63 -5.27 -4.06
C TYR A 390 1.48 -5.08 -5.32
N GLN A 391 0.85 -5.16 -6.51
CA GLN A 391 1.55 -4.96 -7.77
C GLN A 391 2.08 -3.53 -7.92
N ILE A 392 1.33 -2.54 -7.38
CA ILE A 392 1.78 -1.15 -7.35
C ILE A 392 3.04 -1.03 -6.50
N LEU A 393 3.03 -1.61 -5.30
CA LEU A 393 4.14 -1.52 -4.36
C LEU A 393 5.40 -2.18 -4.91
N GLU A 394 5.29 -3.39 -5.46
CA GLU A 394 6.41 -4.09 -6.10
C GLU A 394 6.99 -3.31 -7.31
N ASP A 395 6.14 -2.68 -8.09
CA ASP A 395 6.60 -1.95 -9.27
C ASP A 395 7.21 -0.59 -8.93
N ILE A 396 6.71 0.08 -7.90
CA ILE A 396 7.32 1.30 -7.35
C ILE A 396 8.70 0.98 -6.79
N GLU A 397 8.84 -0.09 -6.00
CA GLU A 397 10.13 -0.54 -5.46
C GLU A 397 11.14 -0.79 -6.58
N LYS A 398 10.76 -1.53 -7.62
CA LYS A 398 11.61 -1.76 -8.80
C LYS A 398 11.96 -0.46 -9.53
N THR A 399 11.00 0.45 -9.65
CA THR A 399 11.22 1.75 -10.29
C THR A 399 12.18 2.61 -9.49
N MET A 400 12.05 2.62 -8.16
CA MET A 400 12.99 3.30 -7.26
C MET A 400 14.39 2.72 -7.38
N ILE A 401 14.56 1.40 -7.32
CA ILE A 401 15.86 0.74 -7.51
C ILE A 401 16.49 1.11 -8.85
N SER A 402 15.69 1.18 -9.92
CA SER A 402 16.19 1.55 -11.26
C SER A 402 16.66 3.02 -11.38
N LEU A 403 16.19 3.89 -10.49
CA LEU A 403 16.61 5.31 -10.43
C LEU A 403 17.91 5.50 -9.65
N LEU A 404 18.33 4.51 -8.88
CA LEU A 404 19.59 4.56 -8.14
C LEU A 404 20.78 4.32 -9.05
N SER A 405 21.86 5.04 -8.81
CA SER A 405 23.12 4.80 -9.49
C SER A 405 23.65 3.40 -9.14
N PRO A 406 24.23 2.66 -10.11
CA PRO A 406 24.82 1.36 -9.86
C PRO A 406 25.85 1.44 -8.74
N GLU A 407 25.86 0.44 -7.86
CA GLU A 407 26.88 0.34 -6.82
C GLU A 407 28.20 -0.13 -7.41
N VAL A 408 29.26 0.67 -7.20
CA VAL A 408 30.60 0.31 -7.66
C VAL A 408 31.27 -0.55 -6.60
N LYS A 409 31.31 -1.86 -6.81
CA LYS A 409 32.05 -2.78 -5.93
C LYS A 409 33.46 -3.05 -6.48
N GLU A 410 34.47 -2.96 -5.60
CA GLU A 410 35.81 -3.43 -5.92
C GLU A 410 35.84 -4.97 -5.77
N ILE A 411 35.96 -5.67 -6.89
CA ILE A 411 36.06 -7.12 -6.92
C ILE A 411 37.52 -7.51 -7.12
N THR A 412 38.01 -8.45 -6.29
CA THR A 412 39.35 -9.01 -6.46
C THR A 412 39.33 -9.93 -7.68
N THR A 413 40.13 -9.59 -8.71
CA THR A 413 40.27 -10.34 -9.96
C THR A 413 41.34 -11.40 -9.88
N GLY A 414 42.42 -11.14 -9.08
CA GLY A 414 43.49 -12.08 -8.91
C GLY A 414 44.46 -11.67 -7.81
N GLN A 415 45.34 -12.62 -7.46
CA GLN A 415 46.39 -12.42 -6.47
C GLN A 415 47.70 -12.95 -7.01
N VAL A 416 48.77 -12.22 -6.77
CA VAL A 416 50.14 -12.65 -7.13
C VAL A 416 51.09 -12.55 -5.93
N GLU A 417 52.07 -13.38 -5.91
CA GLU A 417 53.19 -13.39 -4.95
C GLU A 417 54.46 -12.92 -5.65
N ILE A 418 55.19 -11.97 -5.06
CA ILE A 418 56.48 -11.50 -5.57
C ILE A 418 57.54 -12.47 -5.17
N ARG A 419 58.17 -13.15 -6.15
CA ARG A 419 59.22 -14.19 -5.93
C ARG A 419 60.63 -13.69 -6.14
N GLN A 420 60.82 -12.75 -7.08
CA GLN A 420 62.12 -12.18 -7.40
C GLN A 420 61.99 -10.70 -7.75
N ILE A 421 63.07 -9.96 -7.53
CA ILE A 421 63.11 -8.52 -7.88
C ILE A 421 64.22 -8.27 -8.88
N PHE A 422 63.89 -7.72 -10.02
CA PHE A 422 64.83 -7.37 -11.06
C PHE A 422 64.98 -5.83 -11.09
N THR A 423 66.24 -5.36 -11.05
CA THR A 423 66.53 -3.90 -11.15
C THR A 423 66.99 -3.57 -12.56
N ILE A 424 66.23 -2.72 -13.27
CA ILE A 424 66.57 -2.25 -14.61
C ILE A 424 67.03 -0.80 -14.50
N GLY A 425 68.32 -0.56 -14.74
CA GLY A 425 68.90 0.78 -14.58
C GLY A 425 69.03 1.23 -13.15
N LYS A 426 69.11 2.56 -12.91
CA LYS A 426 69.32 3.08 -11.55
C LYS A 426 68.01 3.39 -10.77
N ILE A 427 66.83 3.23 -11.37
CA ILE A 427 65.59 3.83 -10.77
C ILE A 427 64.37 2.90 -10.81
N GLN A 428 64.29 1.90 -11.67
CA GLN A 428 63.08 1.11 -11.83
C GLN A 428 63.29 -0.36 -11.39
N LYS A 429 62.45 -0.84 -10.45
CA LYS A 429 62.38 -2.23 -10.06
C LYS A 429 61.19 -2.92 -10.72
N ILE A 430 61.44 -4.13 -11.23
CA ILE A 430 60.40 -5.04 -11.75
C ILE A 430 60.24 -6.21 -10.81
N ALA A 431 59.04 -6.45 -10.37
CA ALA A 431 58.70 -7.61 -9.54
C ALA A 431 58.46 -8.83 -10.46
N GLY A 432 59.26 -9.89 -10.30
CA GLY A 432 58.96 -11.20 -10.85
C GLY A 432 57.94 -11.90 -9.96
N CYS A 433 56.75 -12.03 -10.45
CA CYS A 433 55.57 -12.49 -9.70
C CYS A 433 55.04 -13.82 -10.23
N TYR A 434 54.41 -14.58 -9.37
CA TYR A 434 53.66 -15.78 -9.72
C TYR A 434 52.17 -15.56 -9.39
N VAL A 435 51.25 -15.84 -10.35
CA VAL A 435 49.82 -15.70 -10.13
C VAL A 435 49.30 -16.87 -9.31
N THR A 436 48.96 -16.63 -8.04
CA THR A 436 48.51 -17.64 -7.10
C THR A 436 47.00 -17.93 -7.26
N GLU A 437 46.22 -16.89 -7.53
CA GLU A 437 44.74 -17.01 -7.67
C GLU A 437 44.21 -16.09 -8.76
N GLY A 438 43.18 -16.54 -9.48
CA GLY A 438 42.42 -15.78 -10.42
C GLY A 438 43.16 -15.34 -11.68
N LYS A 439 42.89 -14.14 -12.17
CA LYS A 439 43.43 -13.56 -13.38
C LYS A 439 43.74 -12.09 -13.14
N ILE A 440 44.92 -11.65 -13.52
CA ILE A 440 45.32 -10.26 -13.35
C ILE A 440 45.28 -9.51 -14.70
N ASN A 441 44.78 -8.27 -14.71
CA ASN A 441 44.78 -7.40 -15.87
C ASN A 441 45.62 -6.14 -15.60
N ARG A 442 46.25 -5.62 -16.65
CA ARG A 442 47.08 -4.42 -16.55
C ARG A 442 46.29 -3.18 -16.06
N ASN A 443 44.99 -3.12 -16.35
CA ASN A 443 44.14 -1.98 -16.00
C ASN A 443 43.54 -2.06 -14.61
N ASP A 444 43.76 -3.19 -13.90
CA ASP A 444 43.26 -3.37 -12.55
C ASP A 444 44.07 -2.53 -11.54
N THR A 445 43.46 -2.17 -10.44
CA THR A 445 44.15 -1.52 -9.32
C THR A 445 44.89 -2.57 -8.51
N ALA A 446 46.21 -2.39 -8.35
CA ALA A 446 47.02 -3.28 -7.55
C ALA A 446 47.17 -2.76 -6.13
N THR A 447 46.94 -3.60 -5.12
CA THR A 447 47.17 -3.32 -3.71
C THR A 447 48.24 -4.29 -3.18
N ILE A 448 49.35 -3.75 -2.67
CA ILE A 448 50.48 -4.54 -2.17
C ILE A 448 50.36 -4.70 -0.66
N TYR A 449 50.42 -5.93 -0.18
CA TYR A 449 50.41 -6.29 1.23
C TYR A 449 51.76 -6.90 1.64
N ARG A 450 52.31 -6.41 2.77
CA ARG A 450 53.51 -6.95 3.44
C ARG A 450 53.13 -7.28 4.88
N ASP A 451 53.32 -8.52 5.31
CA ASP A 451 52.95 -9.02 6.64
C ASP A 451 51.47 -8.71 6.99
N GLY A 452 50.57 -8.78 6.00
CA GLY A 452 49.15 -8.51 6.17
C GLY A 452 48.76 -7.02 6.23
N LYS A 453 49.72 -6.08 6.11
CA LYS A 453 49.48 -4.65 6.09
C LYS A 453 49.53 -4.11 4.65
N GLU A 454 48.57 -3.29 4.30
CA GLU A 454 48.56 -2.55 3.03
C GLU A 454 49.70 -1.53 3.02
N ILE A 455 50.57 -1.60 1.99
CA ILE A 455 51.69 -0.68 1.81
C ILE A 455 51.47 0.28 0.67
N PHE A 456 50.82 -0.17 -0.39
CA PHE A 456 50.59 0.59 -1.60
C PHE A 456 49.28 0.18 -2.27
N LYS A 457 48.53 1.16 -2.76
CA LYS A 457 47.39 0.96 -3.64
C LYS A 457 47.54 1.89 -4.85
N GLY A 458 47.60 1.34 -6.06
CA GLY A 458 47.80 2.13 -7.27
C GLY A 458 47.71 1.33 -8.56
N ALA A 459 48.00 2.00 -9.68
CA ALA A 459 47.95 1.40 -11.00
C ALA A 459 49.24 0.63 -11.34
N VAL A 460 49.07 -0.37 -12.17
CA VAL A 460 50.19 -1.12 -12.78
C VAL A 460 50.74 -0.31 -13.94
N ASP A 461 52.06 -0.14 -13.99
CA ASP A 461 52.73 0.53 -15.09
C ASP A 461 52.95 -0.46 -16.25
N GLN A 462 53.60 -1.58 -16.01
CA GLN A 462 53.85 -2.65 -16.99
C GLN A 462 53.50 -4.01 -16.47
N LEU A 463 52.85 -4.81 -17.31
CA LEU A 463 52.61 -6.23 -17.10
C LEU A 463 53.26 -7.01 -18.27
N LYS A 464 54.29 -7.80 -17.94
CA LYS A 464 55.03 -8.53 -18.96
C LYS A 464 55.03 -10.05 -18.66
N ARG A 465 55.03 -10.84 -19.71
CA ARG A 465 55.29 -12.26 -19.65
C ARG A 465 56.55 -12.57 -20.51
N PHE A 466 57.60 -13.02 -19.87
CA PHE A 466 58.95 -13.11 -20.47
C PHE A 466 59.44 -11.71 -20.95
N LYS A 467 59.43 -11.46 -22.25
CA LYS A 467 59.85 -10.18 -22.83
C LYS A 467 58.70 -9.36 -23.45
N ASP A 468 57.51 -9.96 -23.53
CA ASP A 468 56.36 -9.41 -24.21
C ASP A 468 55.42 -8.69 -23.27
N ASP A 469 54.93 -7.48 -23.65
CA ASP A 469 53.86 -6.81 -22.92
C ASP A 469 52.53 -7.53 -23.16
N VAL A 470 51.86 -7.89 -22.06
CA VAL A 470 50.59 -8.61 -22.11
C VAL A 470 49.49 -7.81 -21.39
N LYS A 471 48.26 -7.99 -21.83
CA LYS A 471 47.09 -7.32 -21.21
C LYS A 471 46.63 -8.04 -19.96
N GLU A 472 46.83 -9.36 -19.92
CA GLU A 472 46.31 -10.22 -18.84
C GLU A 472 47.23 -11.44 -18.63
N VAL A 473 47.25 -11.98 -17.40
CA VAL A 473 47.93 -13.22 -17.03
C VAL A 473 47.00 -14.04 -16.13
N ALA A 474 46.86 -15.35 -16.45
CA ALA A 474 46.02 -16.26 -15.71
C ALA A 474 46.79 -16.94 -14.56
N GLN A 475 46.08 -17.59 -13.65
CA GLN A 475 46.60 -18.37 -12.57
C GLN A 475 47.61 -19.43 -13.05
N GLY A 476 48.69 -19.65 -12.27
CA GLY A 476 49.69 -20.63 -12.54
C GLY A 476 50.82 -20.16 -13.47
N PHE A 477 50.79 -18.90 -13.93
CA PHE A 477 51.84 -18.34 -14.78
C PHE A 477 52.70 -17.32 -14.07
N GLU A 478 53.94 -17.20 -14.50
CA GLU A 478 54.85 -16.15 -14.05
C GLU A 478 54.68 -14.88 -14.89
N CYS A 479 54.87 -13.72 -14.24
CA CYS A 479 54.79 -12.40 -14.88
C CYS A 479 55.74 -11.41 -14.22
N GLY A 480 56.09 -10.36 -14.97
CA GLY A 480 56.84 -9.22 -14.48
C GLY A 480 55.91 -8.03 -14.30
N LEU A 481 55.92 -7.42 -13.11
CA LEU A 481 55.09 -6.28 -12.76
C LEU A 481 55.93 -5.06 -12.40
N SER A 482 55.54 -3.88 -12.88
CA SER A 482 56.03 -2.60 -12.33
C SER A 482 54.84 -1.72 -11.94
N PHE A 483 55.04 -0.88 -10.93
CA PHE A 483 53.97 -0.03 -10.37
C PHE A 483 54.26 1.44 -10.63
N VAL A 484 53.23 2.23 -10.84
CA VAL A 484 53.37 3.66 -11.11
C VAL A 484 53.81 4.35 -9.81
N LYS A 485 54.96 5.03 -9.82
CA LYS A 485 55.53 5.80 -8.70
C LYS A 485 55.83 5.00 -7.41
N PHE A 486 55.94 3.68 -7.48
CA PHE A 486 56.24 2.85 -6.30
C PHE A 486 57.38 1.88 -6.63
N ASN A 487 58.45 1.88 -5.81
CA ASN A 487 59.65 1.05 -5.98
C ASN A 487 60.07 0.29 -4.72
N ASP A 488 59.37 0.44 -3.63
CA ASP A 488 59.66 -0.28 -2.39
C ASP A 488 58.97 -1.65 -2.33
N ILE A 489 59.27 -2.48 -3.33
CA ILE A 489 58.82 -3.87 -3.43
C ILE A 489 59.85 -4.80 -2.78
N GLN A 490 59.35 -5.86 -2.07
CA GLN A 490 60.18 -6.90 -1.45
C GLN A 490 59.72 -8.30 -1.87
N GLU A 491 60.64 -9.28 -1.79
CA GLU A 491 60.31 -10.68 -2.00
C GLU A 491 59.38 -11.16 -0.89
N GLY A 492 58.32 -11.88 -1.25
CA GLY A 492 57.26 -12.31 -0.35
C GLY A 492 56.06 -11.35 -0.22
N ASP A 493 56.10 -10.17 -0.85
CA ASP A 493 54.92 -9.28 -0.88
C ASP A 493 53.79 -9.92 -1.69
N ILE A 494 52.54 -9.77 -1.20
CA ILE A 494 51.35 -10.25 -1.88
C ILE A 494 50.66 -9.07 -2.54
N VAL A 495 50.39 -9.18 -3.84
CA VAL A 495 49.66 -8.12 -4.57
C VAL A 495 48.27 -8.63 -4.94
N LYS A 496 47.23 -7.95 -4.47
CA LYS A 496 45.85 -8.20 -4.86
C LYS A 496 45.43 -7.21 -5.96
N PHE A 497 44.80 -7.74 -6.97
CA PHE A 497 44.26 -6.96 -8.09
C PHE A 497 42.76 -6.81 -7.89
N THR A 498 42.30 -5.58 -7.98
CA THR A 498 40.87 -5.25 -7.88
C THR A 498 40.43 -4.48 -9.09
N THR A 499 39.27 -4.82 -9.63
CA THR A 499 38.58 -4.05 -10.66
C THR A 499 37.31 -3.47 -10.10
N LYS A 500 36.92 -2.31 -10.61
CA LYS A 500 35.64 -1.71 -10.27
C LYS A 500 34.59 -2.30 -11.19
N GLN A 501 33.63 -3.00 -10.63
CA GLN A 501 32.49 -3.51 -11.36
C GLN A 501 31.24 -2.77 -10.89
N GLU A 502 30.51 -2.19 -11.83
CA GLU A 502 29.17 -1.64 -11.58
C GLU A 502 28.21 -2.83 -11.44
N ILE A 503 27.61 -2.96 -10.29
CA ILE A 503 26.59 -3.96 -10.01
C ILE A 503 25.27 -3.23 -9.89
N GLU A 504 24.27 -3.65 -10.68
CA GLU A 504 22.91 -3.16 -10.50
C GLU A 504 22.44 -3.51 -9.10
N ARG A 505 21.91 -2.53 -8.38
CA ARG A 505 21.37 -2.75 -7.04
C ARG A 505 20.11 -3.60 -7.13
N SER A 506 19.92 -4.48 -6.17
CA SER A 506 18.74 -5.34 -6.06
C SER A 506 17.82 -4.97 -4.91
N GLU A 507 18.25 -4.08 -4.02
CA GLU A 507 17.51 -3.71 -2.79
C GLU A 507 17.72 -2.22 -2.48
N LEU A 508 16.72 -1.59 -1.84
CA LEU A 508 16.78 -0.25 -1.24
C LEU A 508 17.36 -0.34 0.18
N GLU A 509 18.22 0.62 0.57
CA GLU A 509 18.68 0.77 1.96
C GLU A 509 17.75 1.65 2.80
#